data_5bb0337a39b9899101bc7d3e00cd4920
#
_entry.id   5bb0337a39b9899101bc7d3e00cd4920
#
_cell.length_a   1.000
_cell.length_b   1.000
_cell.length_c   1.000
_cell.angle_alpha   90.00
_cell.angle_beta   90.00
_cell.angle_gamma   90.00
#
_symmetry.space_group_name_H-M   'P 1'
#
loop_
_entity.id
_entity.type
_entity.pdbx_description
1 polymer ?
#
loop_
_entity_poly.entity_id
_entity_poly.type
_entity_poly.pdbx_seq_one_letter_code
_entity_poly.pdbx_strand_id
1 'polypeptide(L)'
;MLGQEKTRELLEQELERLRNENHRLKEKETNQSFKEKYAVRILESLPDMLTVFNHEGTGIGVVSSEETNHVGVPNSAFAGMHMRDMIPEEAYHNVYNNLQKVIATGKGSTAHHELDVNGAHHYYENRIFPLDEEYVLIMCRDISERVVTQKNLEVFKRVLDKVSDSILAASTDGTLVYANKQFIEEYGVKGELGVQKVYDLPVSLHTKEIFEKRVQEIRDNGGSMGYHARYTRVGEVKERVHQVSTFIMEDGQEEIVWFFTQDITDVIKNRDELRELNYLLDAILNNIPVYMFVKDPEDDFRYLYWNKALANHSKIPASRALGRTDFEIFPERSDAEKFHQDDLELMRTGER
;
A
#
# COMPACT_ATOMS: atom_id res chain seq x y z
N MET A 1 -16.40 -88.36 10.13
CA MET A 1 -16.27 -87.33 9.06
C MET A 1 -16.68 -85.97 9.54
N LEU A 2 -17.81 -85.71 10.13
CA LEU A 2 -18.25 -84.34 10.59
C LEU A 2 -17.35 -83.66 11.64
N GLY A 3 -16.61 -84.39 12.47
CA GLY A 3 -15.70 -83.79 13.47
C GLY A 3 -14.37 -83.26 12.89
N GLN A 4 -13.91 -83.91 11.82
CA GLN A 4 -12.65 -83.51 11.16
C GLN A 4 -12.80 -82.24 10.25
N GLU A 5 -13.96 -82.07 9.63
CA GLU A 5 -14.28 -80.94 8.83
C GLU A 5 -14.40 -79.64 9.70
N LYS A 6 -15.06 -79.77 10.86
CA LYS A 6 -15.23 -78.65 11.80
C LYS A 6 -13.91 -78.20 12.43
N THR A 7 -12.98 -79.12 12.64
CA THR A 7 -11.63 -78.82 13.14
C THR A 7 -10.80 -78.21 12.06
N ARG A 8 -10.98 -78.54 10.78
CA ARG A 8 -10.31 -77.93 9.65
C ARG A 8 -10.76 -76.45 9.40
N GLU A 9 -12.07 -76.24 9.44
CA GLU A 9 -12.61 -74.84 9.34
C GLU A 9 -12.09 -73.90 10.46
N LEU A 10 -12.05 -74.38 11.70
CA LEU A 10 -11.50 -73.64 12.82
C LEU A 10 -10.01 -73.34 12.66
N LEU A 11 -9.22 -74.28 12.15
CA LEU A 11 -7.81 -74.09 11.85
C LEU A 11 -7.59 -73.09 10.68
N GLU A 12 -8.41 -73.14 9.65
CA GLU A 12 -8.37 -72.21 8.52
C GLU A 12 -8.71 -70.75 8.98
N GLN A 13 -9.74 -70.61 9.83
CA GLN A 13 -10.08 -69.34 10.42
C GLN A 13 -8.98 -68.78 11.32
N GLU A 14 -8.36 -69.55 12.16
CA GLU A 14 -7.25 -69.15 13.02
C GLU A 14 -6.01 -68.83 12.20
N LEU A 15 -5.75 -69.54 11.12
CA LEU A 15 -4.63 -69.25 10.21
C LEU A 15 -4.82 -67.95 9.45
N GLU A 16 -6.02 -67.63 9.04
CA GLU A 16 -6.39 -66.39 8.41
C GLU A 16 -6.26 -65.15 9.40
N ARG A 17 -6.75 -65.41 10.64
CA ARG A 17 -6.55 -64.40 11.73
C ARG A 17 -5.08 -64.13 12.00
N LEU A 18 -4.26 -65.17 12.16
CA LEU A 18 -2.81 -65.02 12.39
C LEU A 18 -2.09 -64.39 11.19
N ARG A 19 -2.51 -64.64 9.97
CA ARG A 19 -1.96 -63.97 8.77
C ARG A 19 -2.29 -62.49 8.79
N ASN A 20 -3.50 -62.09 9.12
CA ASN A 20 -3.91 -60.71 9.18
C ASN A 20 -3.20 -59.96 10.33
N GLU A 21 -3.01 -60.62 11.48
CA GLU A 21 -2.27 -60.05 12.60
C GLU A 21 -0.77 -59.88 12.27
N ASN A 22 -0.19 -60.85 11.59
CA ASN A 22 1.22 -60.80 11.14
C ASN A 22 1.43 -59.69 10.08
N HIS A 23 0.48 -59.49 9.17
CA HIS A 23 0.51 -58.42 8.21
C HIS A 23 0.46 -57.05 8.93
N ARG A 24 -0.43 -56.88 9.90
CA ARG A 24 -0.56 -55.67 10.70
C ARG A 24 0.67 -55.37 11.55
N LEU A 25 1.31 -56.41 12.10
CA LEU A 25 2.57 -56.26 12.85
C LEU A 25 3.72 -55.85 11.92
N LYS A 26 3.85 -56.46 10.74
CA LYS A 26 4.86 -56.08 9.75
C LYS A 26 4.68 -54.67 9.24
N GLU A 27 3.44 -54.21 9.00
CA GLU A 27 3.16 -52.81 8.64
C GLU A 27 3.58 -51.82 9.76
N LYS A 28 3.30 -52.16 11.02
CA LYS A 28 3.72 -51.39 12.19
C LYS A 28 5.26 -51.33 12.29
N GLU A 29 5.95 -52.47 12.17
CA GLU A 29 7.42 -52.52 12.21
C GLU A 29 8.06 -51.68 11.07
N THR A 30 7.51 -51.83 9.86
CA THR A 30 8.01 -51.04 8.71
C THR A 30 7.82 -49.55 8.93
N ASN A 31 6.67 -49.12 9.44
CA ASN A 31 6.36 -47.72 9.73
C ASN A 31 7.23 -47.17 10.88
N GLN A 32 7.45 -47.99 11.93
CA GLN A 32 8.34 -47.66 13.04
C GLN A 32 9.79 -47.50 12.56
N SER A 33 10.29 -48.45 11.80
CA SER A 33 11.66 -48.40 11.22
C SER A 33 11.84 -47.18 10.28
N PHE A 34 10.82 -46.84 9.49
CA PHE A 34 10.83 -45.64 8.67
C PHE A 34 10.93 -44.38 9.53
N LYS A 35 10.10 -44.24 10.56
CA LYS A 35 10.10 -43.07 11.47
C LYS A 35 11.44 -42.92 12.16
N GLU A 36 12.00 -43.99 12.71
CA GLU A 36 13.30 -43.97 13.39
C GLU A 36 14.45 -43.62 12.44
N LYS A 37 14.44 -44.16 11.22
CA LYS A 37 15.48 -43.93 10.22
C LYS A 37 15.52 -42.48 9.69
N TYR A 38 14.35 -41.84 9.55
CA TYR A 38 14.23 -40.55 8.90
C TYR A 38 13.90 -39.40 9.86
N ALA A 39 13.55 -39.66 11.14
CA ALA A 39 13.14 -38.65 12.11
C ALA A 39 14.16 -37.51 12.22
N VAL A 40 15.44 -37.86 12.39
CA VAL A 40 16.50 -36.84 12.52
C VAL A 40 16.60 -35.97 11.26
N ARG A 41 16.61 -36.61 10.08
CA ARG A 41 16.71 -35.87 8.81
C ARG A 41 15.50 -34.99 8.54
N ILE A 42 14.31 -35.44 8.94
CA ILE A 42 13.09 -34.63 8.82
C ILE A 42 13.19 -33.42 9.76
N LEU A 43 13.61 -33.59 11.00
CA LEU A 43 13.76 -32.54 11.98
C LEU A 43 14.85 -31.52 11.56
N GLU A 44 15.98 -31.98 11.04
CA GLU A 44 17.06 -31.13 10.51
C GLU A 44 16.66 -30.35 9.26
N SER A 45 15.67 -30.82 8.48
CA SER A 45 15.18 -30.15 7.28
C SER A 45 14.11 -29.09 7.55
N LEU A 46 13.61 -29.00 8.78
CA LEU A 46 12.64 -27.98 9.15
C LEU A 46 13.30 -26.60 9.22
N PRO A 47 12.64 -25.56 8.72
CA PRO A 47 13.16 -24.19 8.78
C PRO A 47 13.05 -23.57 10.18
N ASP A 48 12.51 -24.29 11.14
CA ASP A 48 12.26 -23.84 12.50
C ASP A 48 13.35 -24.32 13.45
N MET A 49 13.73 -23.51 14.41
CA MET A 49 14.63 -23.94 15.50
C MET A 49 13.83 -24.80 16.49
N LEU A 50 14.29 -26.03 16.71
CA LEU A 50 13.67 -27.00 17.64
C LEU A 50 14.57 -27.16 18.87
N THR A 51 14.04 -26.82 20.03
CA THR A 51 14.75 -26.88 21.30
C THR A 51 13.97 -27.66 22.35
N VAL A 52 14.70 -28.40 23.17
CA VAL A 52 14.13 -29.14 24.30
C VAL A 52 14.55 -28.48 25.59
N PHE A 53 13.57 -28.25 26.48
CA PHE A 53 13.76 -27.68 27.82
C PHE A 53 13.16 -28.59 28.88
N ASN A 54 13.71 -28.54 30.09
CA ASN A 54 13.05 -29.09 31.24
C ASN A 54 11.96 -28.15 31.77
N HIS A 55 11.20 -28.58 32.77
CA HIS A 55 10.11 -27.81 33.36
C HIS A 55 10.56 -26.54 34.08
N GLU A 56 11.83 -26.45 34.43
CA GLU A 56 12.43 -25.26 35.07
C GLU A 56 12.88 -24.21 34.06
N GLY A 57 12.87 -24.54 32.75
CA GLY A 57 13.30 -23.66 31.67
C GLY A 57 14.80 -23.75 31.37
N THR A 58 15.47 -24.85 31.77
CA THR A 58 16.84 -25.15 31.42
C THR A 58 16.89 -25.94 30.11
N GLY A 59 17.73 -25.51 29.16
CA GLY A 59 17.92 -26.14 27.87
C GLY A 59 18.56 -27.51 27.99
N ILE A 60 17.99 -28.51 27.32
CA ILE A 60 18.51 -29.88 27.26
C ILE A 60 19.27 -30.09 25.96
N GLY A 61 18.78 -29.55 24.88
CA GLY A 61 19.44 -29.65 23.58
C GLY A 61 18.67 -28.97 22.45
N VAL A 62 19.37 -28.80 21.35
CA VAL A 62 18.83 -28.32 20.06
C VAL A 62 18.74 -29.51 19.12
N VAL A 63 17.61 -29.67 18.46
CA VAL A 63 17.33 -30.81 17.57
C VAL A 63 17.46 -30.38 16.10
N SER A 64 17.31 -29.08 15.81
CA SER A 64 17.44 -28.52 14.47
C SER A 64 18.88 -28.26 14.05
N SER A 65 19.11 -27.95 12.77
CA SER A 65 20.43 -27.58 12.26
C SER A 65 20.96 -26.27 12.86
N GLU A 66 22.28 -26.03 12.80
CA GLU A 66 22.87 -24.75 13.24
C GLU A 66 22.44 -23.55 12.38
N GLU A 67 22.04 -23.79 11.12
CA GLU A 67 21.57 -22.75 10.19
C GLU A 67 20.24 -22.13 10.64
N THR A 68 19.44 -22.85 11.44
CA THR A 68 18.16 -22.40 11.99
C THR A 68 18.29 -21.79 13.39
N ASN A 69 19.52 -21.48 13.84
CA ASN A 69 19.75 -20.92 15.17
C ASN A 69 19.44 -19.42 15.19
N HIS A 70 18.27 -19.08 15.72
CA HIS A 70 17.78 -17.70 15.80
C HIS A 70 18.16 -16.97 17.09
N VAL A 71 18.73 -17.66 18.08
CA VAL A 71 19.01 -17.10 19.42
C VAL A 71 20.45 -16.57 19.56
N GLY A 72 21.30 -16.85 18.58
CA GLY A 72 22.73 -16.45 18.61
C GLY A 72 23.59 -17.23 19.62
N VAL A 73 23.03 -18.25 20.26
CA VAL A 73 23.75 -19.17 21.18
C VAL A 73 24.15 -20.42 20.39
N PRO A 74 25.42 -20.78 20.31
CA PRO A 74 25.84 -21.99 19.61
C PRO A 74 25.12 -23.23 20.17
N ASN A 75 24.69 -24.15 19.30
CA ASN A 75 23.98 -25.37 19.71
C ASN A 75 24.75 -26.15 20.79
N SER A 76 26.09 -26.13 20.75
CA SER A 76 26.96 -26.77 21.73
C SER A 76 26.91 -26.14 23.14
N ALA A 77 26.53 -24.87 23.22
CA ALA A 77 26.46 -24.15 24.51
C ALA A 77 25.03 -24.12 25.08
N PHE A 78 24.06 -24.62 24.34
CA PHE A 78 22.65 -24.57 24.70
C PHE A 78 22.30 -25.45 25.90
N ALA A 79 22.88 -26.65 25.97
CA ALA A 79 22.61 -27.59 27.05
C ALA A 79 23.10 -27.07 28.41
N GLY A 80 22.22 -27.04 29.39
CA GLY A 80 22.48 -26.54 30.74
C GLY A 80 22.28 -25.03 30.91
N MET A 81 22.07 -24.26 29.82
CA MET A 81 21.77 -22.84 29.90
C MET A 81 20.27 -22.63 30.20
N HIS A 82 19.96 -21.69 31.06
CA HIS A 82 18.59 -21.34 31.37
C HIS A 82 18.05 -20.34 30.34
N MET A 83 16.77 -20.47 29.90
CA MET A 83 16.20 -19.61 28.86
C MET A 83 16.24 -18.11 29.21
N ARG A 84 16.27 -17.76 30.50
CA ARG A 84 16.45 -16.36 30.97
C ARG A 84 17.78 -15.76 30.48
N ASP A 85 18.80 -16.58 30.32
CA ASP A 85 20.14 -16.15 29.90
C ASP A 85 20.29 -16.12 28.37
N MET A 86 19.29 -16.62 27.63
CA MET A 86 19.29 -16.71 26.19
C MET A 86 18.52 -15.60 25.49
N ILE A 87 17.48 -15.07 26.14
CA ILE A 87 16.55 -14.09 25.57
C ILE A 87 16.30 -12.95 26.56
N PRO A 88 15.95 -11.73 26.09
CA PRO A 88 15.61 -10.59 26.95
C PRO A 88 14.50 -10.90 27.94
N GLU A 89 14.50 -10.20 29.06
CA GLU A 89 13.61 -10.46 30.20
C GLU A 89 12.12 -10.44 29.81
N GLU A 90 11.72 -9.52 28.96
CA GLU A 90 10.32 -9.41 28.47
C GLU A 90 9.91 -10.64 27.67
N ALA A 91 10.76 -11.08 26.73
CA ALA A 91 10.55 -12.29 25.93
C ALA A 91 10.54 -13.55 26.84
N TYR A 92 11.47 -13.60 27.80
CA TYR A 92 11.55 -14.68 28.77
C TYR A 92 10.24 -14.86 29.54
N HIS A 93 9.70 -13.79 30.12
CA HIS A 93 8.44 -13.89 30.88
C HIS A 93 7.30 -14.44 30.05
N ASN A 94 7.18 -14.01 28.81
CA ASN A 94 6.12 -14.49 27.93
C ASN A 94 6.29 -15.96 27.56
N VAL A 95 7.50 -16.38 27.13
CA VAL A 95 7.77 -17.77 26.76
C VAL A 95 7.65 -18.71 27.96
N TYR A 96 8.23 -18.32 29.11
CA TYR A 96 8.22 -19.12 30.34
C TYR A 96 6.82 -19.30 30.92
N ASN A 97 5.98 -18.26 30.93
CA ASN A 97 4.59 -18.38 31.38
C ASN A 97 3.79 -19.33 30.50
N ASN A 98 4.02 -19.34 29.18
CA ASN A 98 3.40 -20.29 28.28
C ASN A 98 3.94 -21.72 28.47
N LEU A 99 5.24 -21.87 28.77
CA LEU A 99 5.83 -23.15 29.14
C LEU A 99 5.16 -23.71 30.40
N GLN A 100 5.03 -22.94 31.46
CA GLN A 100 4.35 -23.33 32.70
C GLN A 100 2.89 -23.72 32.46
N LYS A 101 2.19 -23.01 31.57
CA LYS A 101 0.84 -23.34 31.16
C LYS A 101 0.77 -24.70 30.45
N VAL A 102 1.73 -25.00 29.58
CA VAL A 102 1.83 -26.32 28.90
C VAL A 102 2.02 -27.44 29.88
N ILE A 103 2.93 -27.26 30.85
CA ILE A 103 3.18 -28.22 31.93
C ILE A 103 1.91 -28.48 32.74
N ALA A 104 1.23 -27.41 33.18
CA ALA A 104 0.04 -27.52 34.03
C ALA A 104 -1.17 -28.16 33.30
N THR A 105 -1.28 -27.98 31.99
CA THR A 105 -2.48 -28.41 31.24
C THR A 105 -2.25 -29.63 30.36
N GLY A 106 -1.01 -29.98 30.07
CA GLY A 106 -0.67 -31.03 29.08
C GLY A 106 -1.05 -30.67 27.64
N LYS A 107 -1.42 -29.41 27.38
CA LYS A 107 -1.82 -28.92 26.04
C LYS A 107 -0.82 -27.92 25.50
N GLY A 108 -0.54 -27.99 24.20
CA GLY A 108 0.35 -27.03 23.53
C GLY A 108 -0.12 -25.57 23.67
N SER A 109 0.84 -24.67 23.67
CA SER A 109 0.61 -23.22 23.72
C SER A 109 1.49 -22.51 22.71
N THR A 110 1.13 -21.26 22.34
CA THR A 110 1.90 -20.40 21.43
C THR A 110 2.23 -19.11 22.14
N ALA A 111 3.50 -18.70 22.06
CA ALA A 111 3.99 -17.40 22.55
C ALA A 111 4.66 -16.66 21.39
N HIS A 112 4.50 -15.33 21.36
CA HIS A 112 5.20 -14.47 20.40
C HIS A 112 6.16 -13.57 21.17
N HIS A 113 7.34 -13.31 20.62
CA HIS A 113 8.27 -12.36 21.18
C HIS A 113 9.10 -11.70 20.08
N GLU A 114 9.77 -10.63 20.46
CA GLU A 114 10.63 -9.83 19.59
C GLU A 114 12.06 -9.88 20.13
N LEU A 115 13.03 -9.96 19.23
CA LEU A 115 14.47 -9.96 19.59
C LEU A 115 15.23 -9.08 18.60
N ASP A 116 16.22 -8.36 19.11
CA ASP A 116 17.24 -7.72 18.28
C ASP A 116 18.44 -8.68 18.14
N VAL A 117 18.61 -9.21 16.95
CA VAL A 117 19.71 -10.12 16.62
C VAL A 117 20.63 -9.45 15.61
N ASN A 118 21.92 -9.31 15.94
CA ASN A 118 22.92 -8.67 15.07
C ASN A 118 22.52 -7.26 14.55
N GLY A 119 21.75 -6.50 15.34
CA GLY A 119 21.30 -5.16 15.00
C GLY A 119 20.04 -5.12 14.09
N ALA A 120 19.44 -6.26 13.80
CA ALA A 120 18.16 -6.37 13.11
C ALA A 120 17.06 -6.83 14.07
N HIS A 121 15.87 -6.24 13.93
CA HIS A 121 14.71 -6.56 14.74
C HIS A 121 13.95 -7.73 14.14
N HIS A 122 13.76 -8.78 14.92
CA HIS A 122 13.12 -10.03 14.50
C HIS A 122 11.88 -10.34 15.33
N TYR A 123 10.91 -11.00 14.72
CA TYR A 123 9.66 -11.47 15.33
C TYR A 123 9.64 -13.00 15.34
N TYR A 124 9.38 -13.59 16.50
CA TYR A 124 9.39 -15.05 16.66
C TYR A 124 8.05 -15.56 17.18
N GLU A 125 7.62 -16.69 16.61
CA GLU A 125 6.52 -17.52 17.10
C GLU A 125 7.11 -18.77 17.74
N ASN A 126 6.87 -18.97 19.06
CA ASN A 126 7.23 -20.17 19.78
C ASN A 126 6.01 -21.04 19.99
N ARG A 127 6.03 -22.23 19.42
CA ARG A 127 5.05 -23.26 19.69
C ARG A 127 5.63 -24.23 20.69
N ILE A 128 4.99 -24.37 21.84
CA ILE A 128 5.45 -25.12 22.99
C ILE A 128 4.55 -26.34 23.14
N PHE A 129 5.16 -27.52 23.16
CA PHE A 129 4.46 -28.81 23.28
C PHE A 129 5.03 -29.62 24.43
N PRO A 130 4.21 -30.34 25.22
CA PRO A 130 4.72 -31.31 26.15
C PRO A 130 5.33 -32.47 25.37
N LEU A 131 6.54 -32.88 25.71
CA LEU A 131 7.22 -34.01 25.10
C LEU A 131 6.98 -35.28 25.93
N ASP A 132 7.21 -35.19 27.24
CA ASP A 132 6.92 -36.21 28.24
C ASP A 132 6.67 -35.57 29.63
N GLU A 133 6.84 -36.34 30.73
CA GLU A 133 6.63 -35.88 32.10
C GLU A 133 7.75 -34.92 32.60
N GLU A 134 8.91 -34.82 31.90
CA GLU A 134 10.07 -34.03 32.33
C GLU A 134 10.40 -32.90 31.35
N TYR A 135 10.03 -33.04 30.06
CA TYR A 135 10.52 -32.18 28.98
C TYR A 135 9.41 -31.57 28.15
N VAL A 136 9.72 -30.41 27.61
CA VAL A 136 8.92 -29.68 26.63
C VAL A 136 9.73 -29.41 25.38
N LEU A 137 9.07 -29.49 24.22
CA LEU A 137 9.63 -29.07 22.94
C LEU A 137 9.16 -27.65 22.63
N ILE A 138 10.09 -26.79 22.30
CA ILE A 138 9.78 -25.45 21.77
C ILE A 138 10.24 -25.42 20.30
N MET A 139 9.28 -25.13 19.42
CA MET A 139 9.52 -24.85 18.01
C MET A 139 9.51 -23.32 17.85
N CYS A 140 10.65 -22.73 17.54
CA CYS A 140 10.83 -21.29 17.33
C CYS A 140 10.91 -21.03 15.84
N ARG A 141 9.96 -20.25 15.33
CA ARG A 141 9.88 -19.82 13.93
C ARG A 141 10.13 -18.33 13.82
N ASP A 142 11.03 -17.92 12.93
CA ASP A 142 11.14 -16.54 12.50
C ASP A 142 9.94 -16.18 11.59
N ILE A 143 9.15 -15.22 12.04
CA ILE A 143 7.98 -14.70 11.32
C ILE A 143 8.19 -13.24 10.88
N SER A 144 9.43 -12.74 10.90
CA SER A 144 9.77 -11.33 10.64
C SER A 144 9.30 -10.87 9.26
N GLU A 145 9.58 -11.64 8.21
CA GLU A 145 9.14 -11.33 6.86
C GLU A 145 7.62 -11.18 6.77
N ARG A 146 6.89 -12.12 7.38
CA ARG A 146 5.43 -12.10 7.41
C ARG A 146 4.88 -10.88 8.15
N VAL A 147 5.44 -10.58 9.34
CA VAL A 147 5.00 -9.45 10.17
C VAL A 147 5.33 -8.12 9.50
N VAL A 148 6.53 -7.97 8.94
CA VAL A 148 6.95 -6.75 8.23
C VAL A 148 6.09 -6.53 6.98
N THR A 149 5.84 -7.58 6.19
CA THR A 149 4.96 -7.51 5.02
C THR A 149 3.55 -7.09 5.42
N GLN A 150 2.99 -7.70 6.46
CA GLN A 150 1.67 -7.35 6.97
C GLN A 150 1.60 -5.90 7.46
N LYS A 151 2.59 -5.44 8.25
CA LYS A 151 2.69 -4.05 8.71
C LYS A 151 2.80 -3.08 7.54
N ASN A 152 3.61 -3.39 6.53
CA ASN A 152 3.74 -2.56 5.33
C ASN A 152 2.41 -2.44 4.57
N LEU A 153 1.69 -3.55 4.39
CA LEU A 153 0.36 -3.53 3.76
C LEU A 153 -0.63 -2.65 4.54
N GLU A 154 -0.62 -2.73 5.87
CA GLU A 154 -1.47 -1.88 6.71
C GLU A 154 -1.09 -0.40 6.65
N VAL A 155 0.21 -0.09 6.57
CA VAL A 155 0.69 1.29 6.36
C VAL A 155 0.25 1.79 4.99
N PHE A 156 0.45 1.01 3.92
CA PHE A 156 -0.01 1.35 2.58
C PHE A 156 -1.50 1.64 2.55
N LYS A 157 -2.31 0.74 3.12
CA LYS A 157 -3.76 0.94 3.19
C LYS A 157 -4.12 2.25 3.91
N ARG A 158 -3.50 2.51 5.07
CA ARG A 158 -3.72 3.75 5.83
C ARG A 158 -3.31 5.00 5.06
N VAL A 159 -2.24 4.94 4.29
CA VAL A 159 -1.80 6.06 3.43
C VAL A 159 -2.83 6.30 2.33
N LEU A 160 -3.23 5.26 1.60
CA LEU A 160 -4.24 5.36 0.55
C LEU A 160 -5.60 5.87 1.07
N ASP A 161 -5.98 5.47 2.30
CA ASP A 161 -7.22 5.95 2.95
C ASP A 161 -7.16 7.42 3.42
N LYS A 162 -5.95 8.01 3.51
CA LYS A 162 -5.76 9.43 3.87
C LYS A 162 -5.59 10.35 2.66
N VAL A 163 -5.38 9.79 1.47
CA VAL A 163 -5.33 10.57 0.22
C VAL A 163 -6.72 11.14 -0.05
N SER A 164 -6.77 12.44 -0.39
CA SER A 164 -8.02 13.12 -0.74
C SER A 164 -8.58 12.72 -2.10
N ASP A 165 -7.76 12.10 -2.93
CA ASP A 165 -8.17 11.59 -4.23
C ASP A 165 -8.91 10.26 -4.08
N SER A 166 -9.95 10.05 -4.87
CA SER A 166 -10.67 8.79 -4.93
C SER A 166 -9.87 7.76 -5.75
N ILE A 167 -9.54 6.63 -5.12
CA ILE A 167 -8.75 5.56 -5.73
C ILE A 167 -9.59 4.30 -5.79
N LEU A 168 -9.65 3.71 -6.98
CA LEU A 168 -10.26 2.39 -7.17
C LEU A 168 -9.41 1.51 -8.07
N ALA A 169 -9.54 0.20 -7.91
CA ALA A 169 -9.07 -0.79 -8.85
C ALA A 169 -10.20 -1.76 -9.19
N ALA A 170 -10.28 -2.14 -10.44
CA ALA A 170 -11.26 -3.10 -10.94
C ALA A 170 -10.60 -4.06 -11.93
N SER A 171 -11.07 -5.30 -11.97
CA SER A 171 -10.73 -6.22 -13.06
C SER A 171 -11.33 -5.72 -14.38
N THR A 172 -10.85 -6.23 -15.50
CA THR A 172 -11.31 -5.80 -16.84
C THR A 172 -12.78 -6.10 -17.12
N ASP A 173 -13.41 -6.97 -16.32
CA ASP A 173 -14.85 -7.21 -16.34
C ASP A 173 -15.66 -6.24 -15.47
N GLY A 174 -14.97 -5.28 -14.82
CA GLY A 174 -15.55 -4.25 -13.98
C GLY A 174 -15.75 -4.63 -12.52
N THR A 175 -15.32 -5.80 -12.06
CA THR A 175 -15.40 -6.18 -10.65
C THR A 175 -14.46 -5.32 -9.80
N LEU A 176 -14.99 -4.67 -8.76
CA LEU A 176 -14.20 -3.86 -7.83
C LEU A 176 -13.27 -4.75 -7.01
N VAL A 177 -11.96 -4.56 -7.19
CA VAL A 177 -10.89 -5.27 -6.45
C VAL A 177 -10.43 -4.45 -5.24
N TYR A 178 -10.32 -3.14 -5.42
CA TYR A 178 -9.90 -2.22 -4.37
C TYR A 178 -10.66 -0.89 -4.47
N ALA A 179 -10.90 -0.28 -3.32
CA ALA A 179 -11.37 1.10 -3.21
C ALA A 179 -10.84 1.71 -1.90
N ASN A 180 -10.30 2.94 -1.95
CA ASN A 180 -9.92 3.64 -0.74
C ASN A 180 -11.14 4.26 -0.05
N LYS A 181 -10.93 4.74 1.19
CA LYS A 181 -12.00 5.33 2.00
C LYS A 181 -12.69 6.50 1.28
N GLN A 182 -11.92 7.38 0.62
CA GLN A 182 -12.42 8.52 -0.12
C GLN A 182 -13.38 8.08 -1.24
N PHE A 183 -13.00 7.06 -2.02
CA PHE A 183 -13.87 6.52 -3.07
C PHE A 183 -15.16 5.93 -2.51
N ILE A 184 -15.07 5.15 -1.42
CA ILE A 184 -16.23 4.52 -0.78
C ILE A 184 -17.24 5.58 -0.30
N GLU A 185 -16.75 6.65 0.34
CA GLU A 185 -17.59 7.74 0.83
C GLU A 185 -18.17 8.57 -0.31
N GLU A 186 -17.36 8.86 -1.33
CA GLU A 186 -17.76 9.67 -2.46
C GLU A 186 -18.82 9.00 -3.34
N TYR A 187 -18.63 7.71 -3.65
CA TYR A 187 -19.48 6.96 -4.60
C TYR A 187 -20.49 6.06 -3.91
N GLY A 188 -20.54 6.03 -2.58
CA GLY A 188 -21.53 5.27 -1.81
C GLY A 188 -21.43 3.76 -2.02
N VAL A 189 -20.23 3.22 -2.13
CA VAL A 189 -19.98 1.78 -2.27
C VAL A 189 -20.55 1.05 -1.06
N LYS A 190 -21.42 0.07 -1.29
CA LYS A 190 -22.06 -0.72 -0.24
C LYS A 190 -21.82 -2.20 -0.50
N GLY A 191 -21.29 -2.91 0.48
CA GLY A 191 -21.05 -4.34 0.40
C GLY A 191 -19.55 -4.71 0.28
N GLU A 192 -19.31 -5.99 0.04
CA GLU A 192 -17.96 -6.53 -0.08
C GLU A 192 -17.35 -6.23 -1.46
N LEU A 193 -16.08 -5.82 -1.47
CA LEU A 193 -15.27 -5.78 -2.69
C LEU A 193 -15.15 -7.18 -3.29
N GLY A 194 -15.06 -7.29 -4.59
CA GLY A 194 -15.03 -8.58 -5.31
C GLY A 194 -16.40 -9.05 -5.82
N VAL A 195 -17.49 -8.41 -5.41
CA VAL A 195 -18.86 -8.74 -5.88
C VAL A 195 -19.46 -7.59 -6.68
N GLN A 196 -19.21 -6.35 -6.28
CA GLN A 196 -19.78 -5.15 -6.89
C GLN A 196 -19.05 -4.78 -8.18
N LYS A 197 -19.80 -4.31 -9.17
CA LYS A 197 -19.24 -3.82 -10.44
C LYS A 197 -19.16 -2.29 -10.43
N VAL A 198 -18.12 -1.76 -11.08
CA VAL A 198 -17.94 -0.30 -11.25
C VAL A 198 -19.17 0.36 -11.89
N TYR A 199 -19.80 -0.29 -12.84
CA TYR A 199 -20.95 0.23 -13.57
C TYR A 199 -22.29 0.08 -12.83
N ASP A 200 -22.31 -0.57 -11.65
CA ASP A 200 -23.47 -0.61 -10.73
C ASP A 200 -23.44 0.53 -9.71
N LEU A 201 -22.38 1.35 -9.72
CA LEU A 201 -22.26 2.48 -8.83
C LEU A 201 -23.28 3.59 -9.19
N PRO A 202 -23.81 4.34 -8.22
CA PRO A 202 -24.82 5.35 -8.44
C PRO A 202 -24.23 6.63 -9.08
N VAL A 203 -23.67 6.52 -10.28
CA VAL A 203 -23.05 7.61 -11.03
C VAL A 203 -23.55 7.61 -12.47
N SER A 204 -23.90 8.77 -13.00
CA SER A 204 -24.61 8.94 -14.28
C SER A 204 -23.86 8.49 -15.54
N LEU A 205 -22.58 8.13 -15.44
CA LEU A 205 -21.75 7.82 -16.61
C LEU A 205 -21.11 6.42 -16.58
N HIS A 206 -21.50 5.56 -15.63
CA HIS A 206 -20.91 4.25 -15.49
C HIS A 206 -21.84 3.18 -16.06
N THR A 207 -21.88 3.02 -17.38
CA THR A 207 -22.47 1.83 -18.00
C THR A 207 -21.36 0.83 -18.32
N LYS A 208 -21.73 -0.44 -18.48
CA LYS A 208 -20.80 -1.51 -18.86
C LYS A 208 -20.07 -1.18 -20.17
N GLU A 209 -20.78 -0.68 -21.17
CA GLU A 209 -20.23 -0.31 -22.47
C GLU A 209 -19.19 0.82 -22.35
N ILE A 210 -19.47 1.83 -21.52
CA ILE A 210 -18.53 2.94 -21.29
C ILE A 210 -17.27 2.42 -20.59
N PHE A 211 -17.40 1.52 -19.60
CA PHE A 211 -16.26 0.93 -18.91
C PHE A 211 -15.42 0.09 -19.87
N GLU A 212 -16.02 -0.83 -20.63
CA GLU A 212 -15.32 -1.68 -21.60
C GLU A 212 -14.59 -0.84 -22.67
N LYS A 213 -15.26 0.18 -23.19
CA LYS A 213 -14.64 1.13 -24.13
C LYS A 213 -13.44 1.83 -23.49
N ARG A 214 -13.55 2.25 -22.23
CA ARG A 214 -12.45 2.91 -21.51
C ARG A 214 -11.26 1.99 -21.32
N VAL A 215 -11.49 0.74 -20.93
CA VAL A 215 -10.44 -0.27 -20.82
C VAL A 215 -9.70 -0.44 -22.15
N GLN A 216 -10.43 -0.48 -23.26
CA GLN A 216 -9.83 -0.60 -24.59
C GLN A 216 -9.01 0.65 -24.96
N GLU A 217 -9.52 1.85 -24.70
CA GLU A 217 -8.80 3.11 -24.91
C GLU A 217 -7.47 3.16 -24.09
N ILE A 218 -7.48 2.66 -22.85
CA ILE A 218 -6.26 2.59 -22.02
C ILE A 218 -5.23 1.65 -22.66
N ARG A 219 -5.65 0.48 -23.14
CA ARG A 219 -4.78 -0.47 -23.86
C ARG A 219 -4.19 0.15 -25.11
N ASP A 220 -5.01 0.81 -25.94
CA ASP A 220 -4.59 1.44 -27.19
C ASP A 220 -3.60 2.60 -26.95
N ASN A 221 -3.65 3.22 -25.77
CA ASN A 221 -2.71 4.27 -25.32
C ASN A 221 -1.48 3.73 -24.57
N GLY A 222 -1.14 2.45 -24.72
CA GLY A 222 0.05 1.86 -24.12
C GLY A 222 -0.10 1.53 -22.62
N GLY A 223 -1.33 1.25 -22.19
CA GLY A 223 -1.63 0.79 -20.84
C GLY A 223 -1.85 1.89 -19.79
N SER A 224 -1.77 3.19 -20.17
CA SER A 224 -2.06 4.31 -19.28
C SER A 224 -2.70 5.48 -20.01
N MET A 225 -3.57 6.23 -19.32
CA MET A 225 -4.28 7.38 -19.90
C MET A 225 -4.72 8.36 -18.80
N GLY A 226 -4.73 9.67 -19.15
CA GLY A 226 -5.36 10.73 -18.34
C GLY A 226 -6.47 11.42 -19.10
N TYR A 227 -7.58 11.74 -18.41
CA TYR A 227 -8.70 12.47 -19.02
C TYR A 227 -9.50 13.24 -17.96
N HIS A 228 -10.36 14.19 -18.45
CA HIS A 228 -11.34 14.84 -17.59
C HIS A 228 -12.70 14.18 -17.78
N ALA A 229 -13.36 13.86 -16.67
CA ALA A 229 -14.72 13.34 -16.65
C ALA A 229 -15.65 14.35 -15.99
N ARG A 230 -16.83 14.56 -16.59
CA ARG A 230 -17.93 15.32 -15.96
C ARG A 230 -19.00 14.35 -15.56
N TYR A 231 -19.49 14.46 -14.36
CA TYR A 231 -20.54 13.59 -13.85
C TYR A 231 -21.41 14.29 -12.80
N THR A 232 -22.61 13.73 -12.62
CA THR A 232 -23.51 14.13 -11.57
C THR A 232 -23.85 12.89 -10.75
N ARG A 233 -23.80 12.98 -9.43
CA ARG A 233 -24.25 11.87 -8.58
C ARG A 233 -25.76 11.70 -8.72
N VAL A 234 -26.21 10.46 -8.66
CA VAL A 234 -27.65 10.17 -8.68
C VAL A 234 -28.33 10.85 -7.48
N GLY A 235 -29.29 11.75 -7.78
CA GLY A 235 -29.99 12.55 -6.77
C GLY A 235 -29.37 13.93 -6.46
N GLU A 236 -28.21 14.26 -7.05
CA GLU A 236 -27.60 15.59 -6.99
C GLU A 236 -27.86 16.36 -8.30
N VAL A 237 -27.92 17.70 -8.21
CA VAL A 237 -28.03 18.60 -9.38
C VAL A 237 -26.66 19.14 -9.78
N LYS A 238 -25.66 19.08 -8.85
CA LYS A 238 -24.32 19.67 -9.06
C LYS A 238 -23.49 18.76 -9.95
N GLU A 239 -23.11 19.30 -11.13
CA GLU A 239 -22.08 18.69 -11.97
C GLU A 239 -20.69 18.86 -11.34
N ARG A 240 -19.90 17.79 -11.37
CA ARG A 240 -18.52 17.76 -10.91
C ARG A 240 -17.58 17.49 -12.08
N VAL A 241 -16.38 18.03 -12.02
CA VAL A 241 -15.33 17.78 -12.99
C VAL A 241 -14.19 17.07 -12.29
N HIS A 242 -13.90 15.86 -12.71
CA HIS A 242 -12.79 15.08 -12.19
C HIS A 242 -11.65 14.98 -13.22
N GLN A 243 -10.43 15.13 -12.73
CA GLN A 243 -9.25 14.65 -13.43
C GLN A 243 -9.06 13.18 -13.08
N VAL A 244 -9.03 12.31 -14.08
CA VAL A 244 -8.88 10.88 -13.92
C VAL A 244 -7.56 10.44 -14.55
N SER A 245 -6.74 9.76 -13.78
CA SER A 245 -5.53 9.07 -14.24
C SER A 245 -5.75 7.58 -14.11
N THR A 246 -5.49 6.83 -15.18
CA THR A 246 -5.76 5.38 -15.24
C THR A 246 -4.56 4.63 -15.79
N PHE A 247 -4.35 3.41 -15.30
CA PHE A 247 -3.40 2.47 -15.88
C PHE A 247 -3.84 1.02 -15.66
N ILE A 248 -3.34 0.13 -16.52
CA ILE A 248 -3.53 -1.31 -16.41
C ILE A 248 -2.26 -1.92 -15.82
N MET A 249 -2.43 -2.80 -14.82
CA MET A 249 -1.37 -3.56 -14.20
C MET A 249 -1.71 -5.05 -14.29
N GLU A 250 -0.73 -5.87 -14.64
CA GLU A 250 -0.87 -7.33 -14.62
C GLU A 250 -0.65 -7.83 -13.18
N ASP A 251 -1.59 -8.65 -12.69
CA ASP A 251 -1.48 -9.38 -11.43
C ASP A 251 -1.69 -10.89 -11.70
N GLY A 252 -0.58 -11.59 -11.89
CA GLY A 252 -0.59 -13.00 -12.30
C GLY A 252 -1.13 -13.20 -13.70
N GLN A 253 -2.35 -13.72 -13.84
CA GLN A 253 -3.04 -13.94 -15.13
C GLN A 253 -4.16 -12.93 -15.39
N GLU A 254 -4.40 -12.00 -14.45
CA GLU A 254 -5.47 -11.02 -14.53
C GLU A 254 -4.90 -9.61 -14.74
N GLU A 255 -5.62 -8.83 -15.54
CA GLU A 255 -5.35 -7.41 -15.68
C GLU A 255 -6.24 -6.62 -14.74
N ILE A 256 -5.65 -5.75 -13.94
CA ILE A 256 -6.32 -4.84 -13.01
C ILE A 256 -6.18 -3.41 -13.53
N VAL A 257 -7.30 -2.73 -13.67
CA VAL A 257 -7.38 -1.32 -14.08
C VAL A 257 -7.46 -0.45 -12.84
N TRP A 258 -6.50 0.44 -12.69
CA TRP A 258 -6.45 1.42 -11.60
C TRP A 258 -6.96 2.77 -12.08
N PHE A 259 -7.72 3.43 -11.22
CA PHE A 259 -8.24 4.78 -11.43
C PHE A 259 -7.90 5.65 -10.22
N PHE A 260 -7.26 6.78 -10.49
CA PHE A 260 -6.99 7.85 -9.54
C PHE A 260 -7.82 9.05 -9.99
N THR A 261 -8.70 9.52 -9.12
CA THR A 261 -9.71 10.51 -9.49
C THR A 261 -9.66 11.67 -8.52
N GLN A 262 -9.36 12.86 -9.03
CA GLN A 262 -9.29 14.10 -8.28
C GLN A 262 -10.44 15.02 -8.68
N ASP A 263 -11.21 15.52 -7.71
CA ASP A 263 -12.22 16.56 -7.96
C ASP A 263 -11.52 17.91 -8.20
N ILE A 264 -11.61 18.41 -9.43
CA ILE A 264 -11.02 19.70 -9.85
C ILE A 264 -12.09 20.75 -10.15
N THR A 265 -13.33 20.54 -9.69
CA THR A 265 -14.48 21.40 -9.97
C THR A 265 -14.22 22.84 -9.58
N ASP A 266 -13.73 23.07 -8.35
CA ASP A 266 -13.46 24.41 -7.85
C ASP A 266 -12.24 25.04 -8.55
N VAL A 267 -11.24 24.24 -8.92
CA VAL A 267 -10.06 24.70 -9.68
C VAL A 267 -10.48 25.22 -11.06
N ILE A 268 -11.32 24.48 -11.77
CA ILE A 268 -11.85 24.91 -13.07
C ILE A 268 -12.70 26.16 -12.93
N LYS A 269 -13.61 26.18 -11.94
CA LYS A 269 -14.49 27.32 -11.69
C LYS A 269 -13.69 28.59 -11.38
N ASN A 270 -12.75 28.54 -10.45
CA ASN A 270 -11.91 29.69 -10.09
C ASN A 270 -11.08 30.17 -11.29
N ARG A 271 -10.55 29.28 -12.10
CA ARG A 271 -9.83 29.64 -13.32
C ARG A 271 -10.72 30.37 -14.33
N ASP A 272 -11.95 29.91 -14.51
CA ASP A 272 -12.87 30.50 -15.46
C ASP A 272 -13.39 31.85 -14.96
N GLU A 273 -13.65 32.00 -13.66
CA GLU A 273 -13.95 33.29 -13.00
C GLU A 273 -12.80 34.31 -13.15
N LEU A 274 -11.55 33.88 -12.96
CA LEU A 274 -10.39 34.73 -13.18
C LEU A 274 -10.26 35.18 -14.64
N ARG A 275 -10.55 34.31 -15.57
CA ARG A 275 -10.56 34.64 -17.02
C ARG A 275 -11.64 35.66 -17.35
N GLU A 276 -12.84 35.49 -16.84
CA GLU A 276 -13.94 36.43 -17.04
C GLU A 276 -13.60 37.79 -16.43
N LEU A 277 -13.06 37.82 -15.22
CA LEU A 277 -12.63 39.06 -14.57
C LEU A 277 -11.52 39.76 -15.36
N ASN A 278 -10.50 39.08 -15.84
CA ASN A 278 -9.45 39.62 -16.66
C ASN A 278 -10.01 40.19 -17.97
N TYR A 279 -10.91 39.45 -18.64
CA TYR A 279 -11.57 39.92 -19.84
C TYR A 279 -12.39 41.19 -19.60
N LEU A 280 -13.12 41.26 -18.49
CA LEU A 280 -13.89 42.45 -18.09
C LEU A 280 -12.97 43.64 -17.79
N LEU A 281 -11.89 43.41 -17.07
CA LEU A 281 -10.89 44.45 -16.77
C LEU A 281 -10.27 45.01 -18.07
N ASP A 282 -9.84 44.14 -18.96
CA ASP A 282 -9.30 44.53 -20.26
C ASP A 282 -10.30 45.32 -21.11
N ALA A 283 -11.55 44.89 -21.12
CA ALA A 283 -12.62 45.60 -21.81
C ALA A 283 -12.89 46.99 -21.22
N ILE A 284 -12.92 47.13 -19.91
CA ILE A 284 -13.09 48.39 -19.21
C ILE A 284 -11.89 49.35 -19.51
N LEU A 285 -10.67 48.87 -19.23
CA LEU A 285 -9.45 49.67 -19.35
C LEU A 285 -9.18 50.13 -20.77
N ASN A 286 -9.55 49.32 -21.79
CA ASN A 286 -9.37 49.69 -23.20
C ASN A 286 -10.50 50.56 -23.78
N ASN A 287 -11.65 50.69 -23.09
CA ASN A 287 -12.75 51.54 -23.53
C ASN A 287 -12.88 52.84 -22.73
N ILE A 288 -12.14 52.99 -21.61
CA ILE A 288 -12.08 54.25 -20.87
C ILE A 288 -11.33 55.29 -21.72
N PRO A 289 -11.86 56.52 -21.92
CA PRO A 289 -11.22 57.59 -22.70
C PRO A 289 -10.15 58.33 -21.86
N VAL A 290 -9.39 57.58 -21.07
CA VAL A 290 -8.28 58.08 -20.24
C VAL A 290 -7.00 57.38 -20.65
N TYR A 291 -5.89 58.08 -20.76
CA TYR A 291 -4.58 57.50 -21.02
C TYR A 291 -4.11 56.75 -19.77
N MET A 292 -3.89 55.45 -19.93
CA MET A 292 -3.55 54.57 -18.81
C MET A 292 -2.38 53.69 -19.15
N PHE A 293 -1.39 53.67 -18.25
CA PHE A 293 -0.23 52.79 -18.30
C PHE A 293 0.19 52.40 -16.89
N VAL A 294 0.91 51.31 -16.80
CA VAL A 294 1.57 50.83 -15.58
C VAL A 294 3.01 50.52 -15.94
N LYS A 295 3.93 50.88 -15.06
CA LYS A 295 5.36 50.60 -15.17
C LYS A 295 5.82 49.79 -13.96
N ASP A 296 6.86 48.99 -14.13
CA ASP A 296 7.50 48.20 -13.07
C ASP A 296 8.70 49.02 -12.52
N PRO A 297 8.64 49.51 -11.28
CA PRO A 297 9.76 50.28 -10.71
C PRO A 297 10.95 49.36 -10.35
N GLU A 298 10.75 48.06 -10.23
CA GLU A 298 11.83 47.10 -9.93
C GLU A 298 12.55 46.61 -11.18
N ASP A 299 11.93 46.76 -12.38
CA ASP A 299 12.51 46.45 -13.69
C ASP A 299 12.64 47.67 -14.58
N ASP A 300 13.43 48.65 -14.13
CA ASP A 300 13.82 49.84 -14.88
C ASP A 300 12.62 50.60 -15.51
N PHE A 301 11.49 50.66 -14.80
CA PHE A 301 10.25 51.29 -15.26
C PHE A 301 9.75 50.78 -16.62
N ARG A 302 9.90 49.49 -16.92
CA ARG A 302 9.33 48.89 -18.11
C ARG A 302 7.81 48.90 -18.03
N TYR A 303 7.17 49.15 -19.19
CA TYR A 303 5.72 49.16 -19.27
C TYR A 303 5.14 47.78 -19.11
N LEU A 304 4.32 47.57 -18.07
CA LEU A 304 3.52 46.37 -17.84
C LEU A 304 2.12 46.43 -18.45
N TYR A 305 1.60 47.66 -18.59
CA TYR A 305 0.27 47.91 -19.17
C TYR A 305 0.25 49.18 -20.00
N TRP A 306 -0.51 49.18 -21.10
CA TRP A 306 -0.64 50.28 -22.03
C TRP A 306 -2.00 50.16 -22.72
N ASN A 307 -2.98 51.02 -22.37
CA ASN A 307 -4.33 50.93 -22.90
C ASN A 307 -4.48 51.46 -24.32
N LYS A 308 -5.60 51.12 -24.94
CA LYS A 308 -5.94 51.48 -26.32
C LYS A 308 -6.03 53.03 -26.51
N ALA A 309 -6.54 53.78 -25.51
CA ALA A 309 -6.65 55.21 -25.57
C ALA A 309 -5.25 55.86 -25.68
N LEU A 310 -4.30 55.42 -24.88
CA LEU A 310 -2.91 55.88 -24.92
C LEU A 310 -2.22 55.43 -26.23
N ALA A 311 -2.43 54.21 -26.69
CA ALA A 311 -1.89 53.72 -27.95
C ALA A 311 -2.36 54.57 -29.15
N ASN A 312 -3.63 54.95 -29.18
CA ASN A 312 -4.19 55.78 -30.22
C ASN A 312 -3.64 57.22 -30.19
N HIS A 313 -3.43 57.77 -28.99
CA HIS A 313 -2.90 59.10 -28.80
C HIS A 313 -1.41 59.20 -29.16
N SER A 314 -0.61 58.32 -28.56
CA SER A 314 0.86 58.31 -28.76
C SER A 314 1.28 57.79 -30.14
N LYS A 315 0.38 57.14 -30.87
CA LYS A 315 0.65 56.35 -32.10
C LYS A 315 1.62 55.18 -31.88
N ILE A 316 1.81 54.75 -30.62
CA ILE A 316 2.63 53.62 -30.24
C ILE A 316 1.70 52.47 -29.84
N PRO A 317 1.66 51.39 -30.57
CA PRO A 317 0.81 50.24 -30.20
C PRO A 317 1.33 49.55 -28.94
N ALA A 318 0.46 48.98 -28.13
CA ALA A 318 0.83 48.30 -26.89
C ALA A 318 1.89 47.19 -27.11
N SER A 319 1.84 46.48 -28.22
CA SER A 319 2.85 45.44 -28.59
C SER A 319 4.28 46.04 -28.75
N ARG A 320 4.41 47.35 -28.97
CA ARG A 320 5.70 48.04 -29.06
C ARG A 320 6.12 48.66 -27.71
N ALA A 321 5.18 48.95 -26.81
CA ALA A 321 5.45 49.55 -25.53
C ALA A 321 5.73 48.52 -24.43
N LEU A 322 4.95 47.45 -24.36
CA LEU A 322 5.05 46.44 -23.30
C LEU A 322 6.43 45.80 -23.22
N GLY A 323 6.96 45.68 -22.00
CA GLY A 323 8.28 45.15 -21.68
C GLY A 323 9.45 46.10 -22.05
N ARG A 324 9.19 47.36 -22.44
CA ARG A 324 10.20 48.33 -22.81
C ARG A 324 10.17 49.54 -21.89
N THR A 325 11.30 50.25 -21.82
CA THR A 325 11.46 51.53 -21.10
C THR A 325 11.06 52.71 -21.99
N ASP A 326 10.93 53.92 -21.38
CA ASP A 326 10.73 55.16 -22.12
C ASP A 326 11.80 55.39 -23.19
N PHE A 327 13.05 55.10 -22.84
CA PHE A 327 14.21 55.28 -23.74
C PHE A 327 14.18 54.38 -24.97
N GLU A 328 13.44 53.23 -24.88
CA GLU A 328 13.33 52.27 -25.99
C GLU A 328 12.15 52.54 -26.91
N ILE A 329 11.13 53.30 -26.43
CA ILE A 329 9.89 53.51 -27.19
C ILE A 329 9.72 54.95 -27.71
N PHE A 330 10.22 55.95 -27.00
CA PHE A 330 10.14 57.34 -27.45
C PHE A 330 11.35 57.74 -28.32
N PRO A 331 11.13 58.37 -29.50
CA PRO A 331 12.21 58.71 -30.42
C PRO A 331 13.07 59.84 -29.92
N GLU A 332 12.47 60.76 -29.12
CA GLU A 332 13.19 61.91 -28.56
C GLU A 332 13.71 61.63 -27.16
N ARG A 333 15.02 61.71 -26.98
CA ARG A 333 15.67 61.37 -25.72
C ARG A 333 15.27 62.32 -24.58
N SER A 334 14.99 63.56 -24.87
CA SER A 334 14.51 64.53 -23.88
C SER A 334 13.17 64.21 -23.27
N ASP A 335 12.24 63.57 -24.04
CA ASP A 335 10.94 63.16 -23.56
C ASP A 335 11.08 61.89 -22.67
N ALA A 336 11.89 60.95 -23.09
CA ALA A 336 12.18 59.78 -22.29
C ALA A 336 12.84 60.11 -20.95
N GLU A 337 13.82 61.02 -20.94
CA GLU A 337 14.50 61.53 -19.73
C GLU A 337 13.49 62.19 -18.78
N LYS A 338 12.59 63.01 -19.31
CA LYS A 338 11.54 63.67 -18.53
C LYS A 338 10.61 62.70 -17.89
N PHE A 339 10.05 61.72 -18.64
CA PHE A 339 9.14 60.70 -18.12
C PHE A 339 9.81 59.85 -17.05
N HIS A 340 11.05 59.45 -17.26
CA HIS A 340 11.83 58.72 -16.28
C HIS A 340 12.08 59.48 -14.99
N GLN A 341 12.36 60.80 -15.08
CA GLN A 341 12.51 61.66 -13.91
C GLN A 341 11.19 61.81 -13.14
N ASP A 342 10.07 62.01 -13.86
CA ASP A 342 8.75 62.09 -13.25
C ASP A 342 8.40 60.76 -12.49
N ASP A 343 8.76 59.61 -13.03
CA ASP A 343 8.58 58.29 -12.38
C ASP A 343 9.44 58.18 -11.11
N LEU A 344 10.71 58.58 -11.16
CA LEU A 344 11.60 58.58 -9.99
C LEU A 344 11.11 59.53 -8.89
N GLU A 345 10.58 60.70 -9.27
CA GLU A 345 10.04 61.66 -8.32
C GLU A 345 8.75 61.13 -7.66
N LEU A 346 7.86 60.51 -8.43
CA LEU A 346 6.66 59.84 -7.93
C LEU A 346 7.02 58.75 -6.92
N MET A 347 8.00 57.93 -7.21
CA MET A 347 8.46 56.89 -6.29
C MET A 347 9.06 57.45 -5.00
N ARG A 348 9.72 58.59 -5.06
CA ARG A 348 10.34 59.24 -3.92
C ARG A 348 9.34 60.00 -3.02
N THR A 349 8.35 60.66 -3.61
CA THR A 349 7.43 61.54 -2.89
C THR A 349 6.07 60.94 -2.61
N GLY A 350 5.64 59.97 -3.41
CA GLY A 350 4.26 59.44 -3.44
C GLY A 350 3.24 60.46 -3.98
N GLU A 351 3.66 61.63 -4.39
CA GLU A 351 2.84 62.75 -4.90
C GLU A 351 3.31 63.13 -6.30
N ARG A 352 2.36 63.57 -7.11
CA ARG A 352 2.61 64.01 -8.48
C ARG A 352 2.54 65.50 -8.59
#